data_78f05ad1793e79c08fac602ab1fd50e7
#
_entry.id   78f05ad1793e79c08fac602ab1fd50e7
#
_cell.length_a   1.000
_cell.length_b   1.000
_cell.length_c   1.000
_cell.angle_alpha   90.00
_cell.angle_beta   90.00
_cell.angle_gamma   90.00
#
_symmetry.space_group_name_H-M   'P 1'
#
loop_
_entity.id
_entity.type
_entity.pdbx_description
1 polymer ?
#
loop_
_entity_poly.entity_id
_entity_poly.type
_entity_poly.pdbx_seq_one_letter_code
_entity_poly.pdbx_strand_id
1 'polypeptide(L)'
;MKIMIDFAIAKAINQLGAGTFLDSLTLLVSSYIFLFAVFALIIALIFIRDKKRARVIVLALIIALLLHFLITGIVMKEFVANNIYFKERPYVAYPNEIIQIGTADTDTAFPSGHVALTAGILTVLIFYYRKYWLYAVLSILIMGFSRIHNGMHYPSDVLFGALFGIAYGLSAIYISRKFL
;
A
#
# COMPACT_ATOMS: atom_id res chain seq x y z
N MET A 1 6.89 -17.54 -18.44
CA MET A 1 5.42 -17.61 -18.26
C MET A 1 4.89 -16.68 -17.14
N LYS A 2 5.37 -16.72 -15.89
CA LYS A 2 4.89 -15.85 -14.80
C LYS A 2 5.05 -14.33 -15.08
N ILE A 3 6.19 -13.90 -15.62
CA ILE A 3 6.47 -12.48 -15.93
C ILE A 3 5.53 -11.96 -17.03
N MET A 4 5.20 -12.79 -18.03
CA MET A 4 4.27 -12.41 -19.11
C MET A 4 2.84 -12.19 -18.60
N ILE A 5 2.38 -13.00 -17.64
CA ILE A 5 1.03 -12.86 -17.04
C ILE A 5 0.98 -11.59 -16.19
N ASP A 6 2.01 -11.35 -15.37
CA ASP A 6 2.11 -10.15 -14.50
C ASP A 6 2.06 -8.86 -15.34
N PHE A 7 2.80 -8.84 -16.45
CA PHE A 7 2.78 -7.74 -17.40
C PHE A 7 1.43 -7.60 -18.13
N ALA A 8 0.85 -8.69 -18.63
CA ALA A 8 -0.40 -8.65 -19.37
C ALA A 8 -1.55 -8.08 -18.52
N ILE A 9 -1.63 -8.47 -17.24
CA ILE A 9 -2.61 -7.93 -16.29
C ILE A 9 -2.32 -6.45 -16.01
N ALA A 10 -1.05 -6.08 -15.80
CA ALA A 10 -0.66 -4.69 -15.57
C ALA A 10 -1.06 -3.81 -16.74
N LYS A 11 -0.79 -4.23 -17.99
CA LYS A 11 -1.16 -3.52 -19.21
C LYS A 11 -2.68 -3.38 -19.35
N ALA A 12 -3.44 -4.46 -19.15
CA ALA A 12 -4.89 -4.42 -19.25
C ALA A 12 -5.53 -3.44 -18.25
N ILE A 13 -5.04 -3.43 -16.99
CA ILE A 13 -5.52 -2.49 -15.96
C ILE A 13 -5.07 -1.06 -16.26
N ASN A 14 -3.84 -0.84 -16.70
CA ASN A 14 -3.31 0.49 -16.99
C ASN A 14 -4.05 1.16 -18.16
N GLN A 15 -4.44 0.40 -19.16
CA GLN A 15 -5.18 0.91 -20.32
C GLN A 15 -6.68 1.09 -20.07
N LEU A 16 -7.19 0.60 -18.94
CA LEU A 16 -8.62 0.70 -18.60
C LEU A 16 -9.00 2.16 -18.31
N GLY A 17 -9.72 2.80 -19.23
CA GLY A 17 -10.16 4.18 -19.04
C GLY A 17 -9.03 5.21 -18.98
N ALA A 18 -7.87 4.93 -19.55
CA ALA A 18 -6.76 5.87 -19.63
C ALA A 18 -7.17 7.15 -20.37
N GLY A 19 -6.75 8.31 -19.87
CA GLY A 19 -7.15 9.63 -20.38
C GLY A 19 -8.54 10.09 -19.92
N THR A 20 -9.18 9.39 -18.99
CA THR A 20 -10.49 9.76 -18.44
C THR A 20 -10.41 10.23 -16.99
N PHE A 21 -11.56 10.52 -16.38
CA PHE A 21 -11.68 10.84 -14.95
C PHE A 21 -11.07 9.75 -14.04
N LEU A 22 -10.97 8.51 -14.52
CA LEU A 22 -10.38 7.42 -13.75
C LEU A 22 -8.92 7.70 -13.36
N ASP A 23 -8.14 8.35 -14.23
CA ASP A 23 -6.76 8.75 -13.95
C ASP A 23 -6.69 9.69 -12.74
N SER A 24 -7.56 10.71 -12.71
CA SER A 24 -7.63 11.65 -11.59
C SER A 24 -8.04 10.96 -10.28
N LEU A 25 -8.97 10.01 -10.36
CA LEU A 25 -9.43 9.25 -9.20
C LEU A 25 -8.31 8.33 -8.65
N THR A 26 -7.60 7.63 -9.51
CA THR A 26 -6.50 6.74 -9.09
C THR A 26 -5.31 7.52 -8.57
N LEU A 27 -5.01 8.70 -9.11
CA LEU A 27 -4.01 9.62 -8.57
C LEU A 27 -4.39 10.11 -7.18
N LEU A 28 -5.66 10.51 -6.97
CA LEU A 28 -6.13 10.92 -5.66
C LEU A 28 -5.98 9.80 -4.62
N VAL A 29 -6.45 8.58 -4.94
CA VAL A 29 -6.36 7.41 -4.06
C VAL A 29 -4.90 7.07 -3.73
N SER A 30 -3.98 7.21 -4.70
CA SER A 30 -2.55 6.97 -4.54
C SER A 30 -1.80 8.12 -3.86
N SER A 31 -2.45 9.26 -3.59
CA SER A 31 -1.81 10.39 -2.94
C SER A 31 -1.54 10.09 -1.47
N TYR A 32 -0.29 10.26 -1.03
CA TYR A 32 0.04 10.18 0.40
C TYR A 32 -0.72 11.19 1.25
N ILE A 33 -0.97 12.40 0.71
CA ILE A 33 -1.74 13.44 1.42
C ILE A 33 -3.16 12.93 1.68
N PHE A 34 -3.82 12.38 0.66
CA PHE A 34 -5.16 11.82 0.82
C PHE A 34 -5.16 10.64 1.79
N LEU A 35 -4.21 9.71 1.65
CA LEU A 35 -4.07 8.54 2.51
C LEU A 35 -3.89 8.95 3.99
N PHE A 36 -2.97 9.86 4.28
CA PHE A 36 -2.73 10.33 5.64
C PHE A 36 -3.90 11.15 6.19
N ALA A 37 -4.60 11.95 5.38
CA ALA A 37 -5.79 12.66 5.80
C ALA A 37 -6.91 11.70 6.22
N VAL A 38 -7.15 10.65 5.43
CA VAL A 38 -8.15 9.61 5.77
C VAL A 38 -7.78 8.90 7.07
N PHE A 39 -6.51 8.50 7.23
CA PHE A 39 -6.08 7.84 8.47
C PHE A 39 -6.10 8.77 9.69
N ALA A 40 -5.74 10.04 9.54
CA ALA A 40 -5.86 11.02 10.61
C ALA A 40 -7.31 11.20 11.05
N LEU A 41 -8.26 11.25 10.11
CA LEU A 41 -9.69 11.29 10.42
C LEU A 41 -10.14 10.04 11.18
N ILE A 42 -9.74 8.85 10.74
CA ILE A 42 -10.07 7.59 11.43
C ILE A 42 -9.51 7.59 12.86
N ILE A 43 -8.27 8.02 13.05
CA ILE A 43 -7.63 8.12 14.38
C ILE A 43 -8.41 9.11 15.26
N ALA A 44 -8.79 10.28 14.75
CA ALA A 44 -9.58 11.26 15.47
C ALA A 44 -10.94 10.68 15.92
N LEU A 45 -11.63 9.96 15.03
CA LEU A 45 -12.88 9.28 15.34
C LEU A 45 -12.72 8.21 16.42
N ILE A 46 -11.60 7.47 16.42
CA ILE A 46 -11.28 6.49 17.47
C ILE A 46 -11.10 7.19 18.82
N PHE A 47 -10.36 8.30 18.88
CA PHE A 47 -10.18 9.07 20.11
C PHE A 47 -11.50 9.62 20.67
N ILE A 48 -12.44 10.00 19.82
CA ILE A 48 -13.74 10.53 20.22
C ILE A 48 -14.65 9.39 20.73
N ARG A 49 -14.71 8.26 20.02
CA ARG A 49 -15.70 7.20 20.24
C ARG A 49 -15.25 6.03 21.09
N ASP A 50 -13.94 5.75 21.15
CA ASP A 50 -13.37 4.59 21.85
C ASP A 50 -12.07 4.94 22.57
N LYS A 51 -12.17 5.90 23.50
CA LYS A 51 -11.03 6.39 24.30
C LYS A 51 -10.27 5.27 25.01
N LYS A 52 -10.96 4.19 25.38
CA LYS A 52 -10.34 3.06 26.11
C LYS A 52 -9.33 2.31 25.26
N ARG A 53 -9.61 2.15 23.96
CA ARG A 53 -8.73 1.43 23.04
C ARG A 53 -7.81 2.36 22.23
N ALA A 54 -8.09 3.68 22.22
CA ALA A 54 -7.36 4.63 21.40
C ALA A 54 -5.84 4.53 21.60
N ARG A 55 -5.36 4.47 22.83
CA ARG A 55 -3.92 4.41 23.12
C ARG A 55 -3.24 3.18 22.52
N VAL A 56 -3.82 1.97 22.70
CA VAL A 56 -3.22 0.74 22.16
C VAL A 56 -3.29 0.69 20.63
N ILE A 57 -4.39 1.18 20.05
CA ILE A 57 -4.54 1.25 18.58
C ILE A 57 -3.52 2.21 18.00
N VAL A 58 -3.37 3.41 18.54
CA VAL A 58 -2.40 4.40 18.07
C VAL A 58 -0.97 3.89 18.21
N LEU A 59 -0.63 3.26 19.33
CA LEU A 59 0.68 2.63 19.50
C LEU A 59 0.92 1.54 18.42
N ALA A 60 -0.08 0.68 18.17
CA ALA A 60 0.03 -0.33 17.11
C ALA A 60 0.19 0.30 15.72
N LEU A 61 -0.54 1.39 15.41
CA LEU A 61 -0.39 2.10 14.14
C LEU A 61 0.99 2.74 13.98
N ILE A 62 1.54 3.33 15.03
CA ILE A 62 2.92 3.87 15.03
C ILE A 62 3.92 2.74 14.78
N ILE A 63 3.80 1.62 15.48
CA ILE A 63 4.70 0.47 15.28
C ILE A 63 4.58 -0.07 13.84
N ALA A 64 3.36 -0.21 13.30
CA ALA A 64 3.16 -0.66 11.92
C ALA A 64 3.82 0.29 10.90
N LEU A 65 3.71 1.60 11.12
CA LEU A 65 4.35 2.63 10.29
C LEU A 65 5.88 2.54 10.37
N LEU A 66 6.44 2.36 11.57
CA LEU A 66 7.88 2.20 11.75
C LEU A 66 8.40 0.92 11.08
N LEU A 67 7.68 -0.20 11.21
CA LEU A 67 8.01 -1.45 10.52
C LEU A 67 7.92 -1.31 9.00
N HIS A 68 6.90 -0.61 8.49
CA HIS A 68 6.79 -0.30 7.08
C HIS A 68 7.98 0.52 6.58
N PHE A 69 8.34 1.61 7.26
CA PHE A 69 9.48 2.44 6.89
C PHE A 69 10.79 1.66 6.93
N LEU A 70 11.04 0.91 7.99
CA LEU A 70 12.26 0.13 8.16
C LEU A 70 12.37 -0.99 7.11
N ILE A 71 11.34 -1.81 6.97
CA ILE A 71 11.43 -3.01 6.13
C ILE A 71 11.17 -2.66 4.65
N THR A 72 10.08 -1.98 4.32
CA THR A 72 9.78 -1.64 2.93
C THR A 72 10.71 -0.53 2.42
N GLY A 73 10.90 0.55 3.18
CA GLY A 73 11.74 1.67 2.77
C GLY A 73 13.21 1.29 2.77
N ILE A 74 13.79 1.04 3.94
CA ILE A 74 15.25 0.85 4.07
C ILE A 74 15.67 -0.55 3.55
N VAL A 75 15.07 -1.64 4.07
CA VAL A 75 15.56 -2.99 3.73
C VAL A 75 15.24 -3.32 2.28
N MET A 76 14.00 -3.19 1.84
CA MET A 76 13.60 -3.64 0.50
C MET A 76 14.00 -2.65 -0.59
N LYS A 77 13.69 -1.36 -0.43
CA LYS A 77 13.89 -0.38 -1.50
C LYS A 77 15.30 0.20 -1.56
N GLU A 78 16.00 0.27 -0.44
CA GLU A 78 17.39 0.74 -0.45
C GLU A 78 18.37 -0.43 -0.50
N PHE A 79 18.36 -1.34 0.49
CA PHE A 79 19.37 -2.38 0.57
C PHE A 79 19.18 -3.50 -0.46
N VAL A 80 17.98 -4.12 -0.53
CA VAL A 80 17.73 -5.24 -1.45
C VAL A 80 17.77 -4.77 -2.90
N ALA A 81 17.16 -3.63 -3.22
CA ALA A 81 17.16 -3.12 -4.58
C ALA A 81 18.56 -2.78 -5.09
N ASN A 82 19.40 -2.16 -4.28
CA ASN A 82 20.74 -1.75 -4.71
C ASN A 82 21.78 -2.88 -4.71
N ASN A 83 21.55 -3.97 -3.96
CA ASN A 83 22.58 -5.01 -3.78
C ASN A 83 22.17 -6.40 -4.28
N ILE A 84 20.86 -6.69 -4.42
CA ILE A 84 20.37 -8.05 -4.66
C ILE A 84 19.45 -8.10 -5.88
N TYR A 85 18.39 -7.30 -5.90
CA TYR A 85 17.37 -7.38 -6.92
C TYR A 85 16.64 -6.04 -7.12
N PHE A 86 16.85 -5.43 -8.27
CA PHE A 86 16.11 -4.24 -8.73
C PHE A 86 15.05 -4.66 -9.75
N LYS A 87 13.80 -4.24 -9.53
CA LYS A 87 12.70 -4.48 -10.46
C LYS A 87 12.25 -3.14 -11.05
N GLU A 88 12.44 -2.97 -12.33
CA GLU A 88 11.96 -1.77 -13.03
C GLU A 88 10.44 -1.66 -12.96
N ARG A 89 9.96 -0.42 -12.85
CA ARG A 89 8.53 -0.15 -12.88
C ARG A 89 7.95 -0.41 -14.26
N PRO A 90 6.65 -0.82 -14.37
CA PRO A 90 6.04 -1.14 -15.67
C PRO A 90 6.21 -0.05 -16.72
N TYR A 91 6.00 1.23 -16.36
CA TYR A 91 6.15 2.35 -17.30
C TYR A 91 7.60 2.60 -17.74
N VAL A 92 8.59 2.16 -16.96
CA VAL A 92 10.02 2.25 -17.34
C VAL A 92 10.41 1.08 -18.23
N ALA A 93 10.02 -0.15 -17.85
CA ALA A 93 10.36 -1.36 -18.59
C ALA A 93 9.63 -1.45 -19.95
N TYR A 94 8.43 -0.86 -20.05
CA TYR A 94 7.57 -0.93 -21.25
C TYR A 94 6.99 0.45 -21.63
N PRO A 95 7.83 1.45 -21.96
CA PRO A 95 7.39 2.84 -22.16
C PRO A 95 6.42 3.04 -23.32
N ASN A 96 6.42 2.13 -24.30
CA ASN A 96 5.50 2.18 -25.45
C ASN A 96 4.18 1.44 -25.21
N GLU A 97 4.03 0.74 -24.11
CA GLU A 97 2.88 -0.13 -23.83
C GLU A 97 2.15 0.23 -22.53
N ILE A 98 2.83 0.86 -21.60
CA ILE A 98 2.30 1.26 -20.29
C ILE A 98 2.32 2.79 -20.19
N ILE A 99 1.17 3.36 -19.89
CA ILE A 99 0.99 4.80 -19.71
C ILE A 99 1.40 5.15 -18.28
N GLN A 100 2.34 6.08 -18.14
CA GLN A 100 2.66 6.66 -16.84
C GLN A 100 1.60 7.70 -16.46
N ILE A 101 0.89 7.46 -15.36
CA ILE A 101 -0.10 8.39 -14.81
C ILE A 101 0.46 8.96 -13.51
N GLY A 102 0.69 10.29 -13.48
CA GLY A 102 1.26 11.01 -12.35
C GLY A 102 2.78 11.14 -12.38
N THR A 103 3.39 11.34 -11.21
CA THR A 103 4.84 11.58 -11.07
C THR A 103 5.63 10.29 -11.26
N ALA A 104 6.81 10.42 -11.90
CA ALA A 104 7.75 9.32 -12.03
C ALA A 104 8.48 9.05 -10.71
N ASP A 105 8.51 7.80 -10.30
CA ASP A 105 9.33 7.30 -9.19
C ASP A 105 10.54 6.54 -9.76
N THR A 106 11.74 6.79 -9.26
CA THR A 106 12.98 6.16 -9.74
C THR A 106 13.40 4.93 -8.95
N ASP A 107 12.73 4.63 -7.84
CA ASP A 107 13.01 3.47 -7.01
C ASP A 107 12.41 2.17 -7.59
N THR A 108 12.80 1.02 -7.03
CA THR A 108 12.30 -0.29 -7.47
C THR A 108 10.78 -0.43 -7.36
N ALA A 109 10.17 -1.15 -8.29
CA ALA A 109 8.76 -1.49 -8.25
C ALA A 109 8.39 -2.43 -7.09
N PHE A 110 9.31 -3.26 -6.61
CA PHE A 110 9.02 -4.28 -5.62
C PHE A 110 9.53 -3.90 -4.22
N PRO A 111 8.70 -4.11 -3.19
CA PRO A 111 7.24 -4.30 -3.20
C PRO A 111 6.49 -2.97 -3.28
N SER A 112 5.15 -3.00 -3.48
CA SER A 112 4.34 -1.78 -3.47
C SER A 112 4.22 -1.19 -2.06
N GLY A 113 4.89 -0.04 -1.82
CA GLY A 113 4.90 0.63 -0.53
C GLY A 113 3.52 1.16 -0.12
N HIS A 114 2.77 1.76 -1.05
CA HIS A 114 1.41 2.26 -0.79
C HIS A 114 0.47 1.14 -0.32
N VAL A 115 0.53 -0.02 -0.98
CA VAL A 115 -0.29 -1.18 -0.61
C VAL A 115 0.16 -1.75 0.73
N ALA A 116 1.48 -1.84 0.99
CA ALA A 116 2.00 -2.32 2.25
C ALA A 116 1.59 -1.43 3.43
N LEU A 117 1.70 -0.11 3.27
CA LEU A 117 1.25 0.86 4.28
C LEU A 117 -0.26 0.73 4.54
N THR A 118 -1.06 0.73 3.49
CA THR A 118 -2.52 0.62 3.58
C THR A 118 -2.94 -0.69 4.26
N ALA A 119 -2.38 -1.82 3.84
CA ALA A 119 -2.68 -3.13 4.41
C ALA A 119 -2.25 -3.22 5.89
N GLY A 120 -1.09 -2.67 6.25
CA GLY A 120 -0.60 -2.65 7.62
C GLY A 120 -1.53 -1.90 8.57
N ILE A 121 -1.91 -0.68 8.20
CA ILE A 121 -2.85 0.15 8.98
C ILE A 121 -4.21 -0.53 9.09
N LEU A 122 -4.77 -1.01 7.96
CA LEU A 122 -6.08 -1.65 7.96
C LEU A 122 -6.09 -2.97 8.73
N THR A 123 -4.99 -3.74 8.75
CA THR A 123 -4.86 -4.93 9.57
C THR A 123 -4.99 -4.60 11.07
N VAL A 124 -4.33 -3.53 11.53
CA VAL A 124 -4.50 -3.05 12.91
C VAL A 124 -5.96 -2.68 13.17
N LEU A 125 -6.58 -1.91 12.28
CA LEU A 125 -7.95 -1.43 12.48
C LEU A 125 -8.97 -2.56 12.50
N ILE A 126 -8.91 -3.54 11.60
CA ILE A 126 -9.86 -4.66 11.58
C ILE A 126 -9.65 -5.63 12.73
N PHE A 127 -8.47 -5.71 13.31
CA PHE A 127 -8.27 -6.49 14.53
C PHE A 127 -9.15 -5.99 15.67
N TYR A 128 -9.27 -4.68 15.86
CA TYR A 128 -10.08 -4.06 16.90
C TYR A 128 -11.54 -3.85 16.48
N TYR A 129 -11.80 -3.67 15.17
CA TYR A 129 -13.11 -3.35 14.61
C TYR A 129 -13.51 -4.32 13.50
N ARG A 130 -13.64 -5.60 13.82
CA ARG A 130 -13.88 -6.71 12.88
C ARG A 130 -15.05 -6.49 11.92
N LYS A 131 -16.10 -5.80 12.33
CA LYS A 131 -17.28 -5.54 11.49
C LYS A 131 -16.95 -4.76 10.19
N TYR A 132 -15.80 -4.09 10.13
CA TYR A 132 -15.37 -3.30 8.97
C TYR A 132 -14.39 -4.04 8.04
N TRP A 133 -14.23 -5.36 8.20
CA TRP A 133 -13.27 -6.15 7.41
C TRP A 133 -13.46 -6.00 5.90
N LEU A 134 -14.73 -5.98 5.41
CA LEU A 134 -15.02 -5.84 3.98
C LEU A 134 -14.52 -4.50 3.43
N TYR A 135 -14.74 -3.40 4.15
CA TYR A 135 -14.24 -2.07 3.76
C TYR A 135 -12.71 -2.04 3.71
N ALA A 136 -12.04 -2.72 4.65
CA ALA A 136 -10.58 -2.83 4.65
C ALA A 136 -10.07 -3.61 3.43
N VAL A 137 -10.67 -4.75 3.12
CA VAL A 137 -10.30 -5.54 1.92
C VAL A 137 -10.52 -4.71 0.65
N LEU A 138 -11.69 -4.08 0.50
CA LEU A 138 -11.98 -3.23 -0.65
C LEU A 138 -11.00 -2.06 -0.77
N SER A 139 -10.61 -1.42 0.34
CA SER A 139 -9.64 -0.33 0.32
C SER A 139 -8.25 -0.79 -0.13
N ILE A 140 -7.81 -1.99 0.30
CA ILE A 140 -6.54 -2.59 -0.16
C ILE A 140 -6.59 -2.89 -1.67
N LEU A 141 -7.71 -3.43 -2.16
CA LEU A 141 -7.91 -3.72 -3.57
C LEU A 141 -7.94 -2.44 -4.42
N ILE A 142 -8.64 -1.40 -3.97
CA ILE A 142 -8.70 -0.10 -4.63
C ILE A 142 -7.31 0.54 -4.67
N MET A 143 -6.55 0.50 -3.58
CA MET A 143 -5.17 0.97 -3.55
C MET A 143 -4.31 0.17 -4.54
N GLY A 144 -4.39 -1.15 -4.53
CA GLY A 144 -3.65 -2.01 -5.46
C GLY A 144 -4.00 -1.72 -6.93
N PHE A 145 -5.30 -1.61 -7.23
CA PHE A 145 -5.77 -1.22 -8.56
C PHE A 145 -5.19 0.14 -8.99
N SER A 146 -5.25 1.16 -8.11
CA SER A 146 -4.73 2.48 -8.45
C SER A 146 -3.24 2.47 -8.76
N ARG A 147 -2.44 1.67 -8.03
CA ARG A 147 -0.98 1.57 -8.28
C ARG A 147 -0.65 0.85 -9.58
N ILE A 148 -1.45 -0.16 -9.97
CA ILE A 148 -1.29 -0.85 -11.26
C ILE A 148 -1.77 0.08 -12.40
N HIS A 149 -2.94 0.70 -12.24
CA HIS A 149 -3.50 1.63 -13.22
C HIS A 149 -2.57 2.80 -13.54
N ASN A 150 -1.90 3.34 -12.51
CA ASN A 150 -0.93 4.43 -12.69
C ASN A 150 0.40 3.97 -13.35
N GLY A 151 0.54 2.70 -13.72
CA GLY A 151 1.74 2.15 -14.35
C GLY A 151 2.91 1.93 -13.39
N MET A 152 2.69 2.07 -12.08
CA MET A 152 3.75 2.08 -11.07
C MET A 152 4.18 0.70 -10.60
N HIS A 153 3.27 -0.28 -10.62
CA HIS A 153 3.49 -1.60 -10.05
C HIS A 153 2.86 -2.71 -10.89
N TYR A 154 3.45 -3.89 -10.83
CA TYR A 154 2.84 -5.11 -11.31
C TYR A 154 1.89 -5.71 -10.25
N PRO A 155 0.93 -6.58 -10.64
CA PRO A 155 0.09 -7.32 -9.70
C PRO A 155 0.87 -8.05 -8.61
N SER A 156 2.01 -8.65 -8.95
CA SER A 156 2.89 -9.31 -7.96
C SER A 156 3.42 -8.35 -6.91
N ASP A 157 3.79 -7.11 -7.27
CA ASP A 157 4.29 -6.10 -6.32
C ASP A 157 3.21 -5.69 -5.34
N VAL A 158 1.97 -5.60 -5.82
CA VAL A 158 0.76 -5.30 -5.03
C VAL A 158 0.47 -6.45 -4.07
N LEU A 159 0.50 -7.69 -4.54
CA LEU A 159 0.26 -8.87 -3.71
C LEU A 159 1.28 -8.96 -2.56
N PHE A 160 2.58 -8.88 -2.89
CA PHE A 160 3.63 -8.91 -1.87
C PHE A 160 3.57 -7.68 -0.95
N GLY A 161 3.24 -6.49 -1.47
CA GLY A 161 2.97 -5.31 -0.65
C GLY A 161 1.89 -5.57 0.39
N ALA A 162 0.75 -6.17 -0.01
CA ALA A 162 -0.32 -6.52 0.91
C ALA A 162 0.13 -7.55 1.97
N LEU A 163 0.88 -8.59 1.58
CA LEU A 163 1.41 -9.59 2.52
C LEU A 163 2.35 -8.98 3.54
N PHE A 164 3.29 -8.14 3.11
CA PHE A 164 4.18 -7.41 4.02
C PHE A 164 3.37 -6.50 4.97
N GLY A 165 2.40 -5.74 4.44
CA GLY A 165 1.56 -4.88 5.25
C GLY A 165 0.78 -5.65 6.32
N ILE A 166 0.18 -6.80 5.97
CA ILE A 166 -0.49 -7.67 6.94
C ILE A 166 0.49 -8.13 8.02
N ALA A 167 1.70 -8.55 7.64
CA ALA A 167 2.73 -8.96 8.60
C ALA A 167 3.13 -7.81 9.54
N TYR A 168 3.27 -6.57 9.03
CA TYR A 168 3.54 -5.39 9.88
C TYR A 168 2.40 -5.13 10.87
N GLY A 169 1.16 -5.17 10.38
CA GLY A 169 -0.02 -4.96 11.22
C GLY A 169 -0.13 -6.00 12.34
N LEU A 170 0.04 -7.27 12.03
CA LEU A 170 0.00 -8.36 13.02
C LEU A 170 1.15 -8.25 14.04
N SER A 171 2.37 -7.95 13.57
CA SER A 171 3.53 -7.72 14.45
C SER A 171 3.31 -6.52 15.38
N ALA A 172 2.77 -5.44 14.84
CA ALA A 172 2.47 -4.22 15.59
C ALA A 172 1.41 -4.48 16.69
N ILE A 173 0.36 -5.24 16.37
CA ILE A 173 -0.65 -5.65 17.36
C ILE A 173 -0.01 -6.49 18.48
N TYR A 174 0.81 -7.46 18.11
CA TYR A 174 1.49 -8.32 19.08
C TYR A 174 2.40 -7.52 20.01
N ILE A 175 3.20 -6.61 19.44
CA ILE A 175 4.14 -5.79 20.21
C ILE A 175 3.38 -4.81 21.11
N SER A 176 2.42 -4.05 20.55
CA SER A 176 1.69 -3.02 21.31
C SER A 176 0.95 -3.55 22.54
N ARG A 177 0.45 -4.80 22.45
CA ARG A 177 -0.25 -5.45 23.56
C ARG A 177 0.65 -5.87 24.73
N LYS A 178 1.98 -5.87 24.56
CA LYS A 178 2.93 -6.15 25.65
C LYS A 178 3.24 -4.93 26.50
N PHE A 179 2.94 -3.72 25.99
CA PHE A 179 3.24 -2.46 26.66
C PHE A 179 2.03 -1.82 27.36
N LEU A 180 0.88 -2.47 27.30
CA LEU A 180 -0.39 -1.98 27.84
C LEU A 180 -1.14 -3.09 28.59
#